data_197f5f8c360c96a05b0944f952d928d7
#
_entry.id   197f5f8c360c96a05b0944f952d928d7
#
_cell.length_a   1.000
_cell.length_b   1.000
_cell.length_c   1.000
_cell.angle_alpha   90.00
_cell.angle_beta   90.00
_cell.angle_gamma   90.00
#
_symmetry.space_group_name_H-M   'P 1'
#
loop_
_entity.id
_entity.type
_entity.pdbx_description
1 polymer ?
#
loop_
_entity_poly.entity_id
_entity_poly.type
_entity_poly.pdbx_seq_one_letter_code
_entity_poly.pdbx_strand_id
1 'polypeptide(L)'
;MIFVIKNVIDFHVHFPAKQEPRRRQVPPAIIEYQKELRAKWREQFKFGDPEAEHPGDDVQEQRWLREMEDNDLQHVNFLTGGGNEKLAALVKRHPDKFTGFAHHDLSQDGAAEKLQYAIEELGLHGYKWFGPLMTKSFDAPELKPFWTYLADRKLPCLIHFGVLGGPGGIVDHPYINPLTMARVVQEYVDIPFVFPHFGAGYWQELLHLAWSSPNVHVDGSGSNDWIRWMPYHLTLQDLFKKAYETIGPKRIVFGSDSSDFPRGFAKRYLDLQEAACHNIGVPKEDMQLIFGGNAARILKLKHPKSVIVE
;
A
#
# COMPACT_ATOMS: atom_id res chain seq x y z
N MET A 1 -5.47 0.44 -28.22
CA MET A 1 -4.25 -0.39 -28.15
C MET A 1 -4.15 -0.85 -26.70
N ILE A 2 -4.05 -2.12 -26.43
CA ILE A 2 -3.81 -2.64 -25.08
C ILE A 2 -2.29 -2.70 -24.98
N PHE A 3 -1.68 -1.88 -24.12
CA PHE A 3 -0.26 -2.01 -23.81
C PHE A 3 -0.07 -3.21 -22.91
N VAL A 4 1.07 -3.83 -23.01
CA VAL A 4 1.48 -4.93 -22.12
C VAL A 4 2.61 -4.39 -21.25
N ILE A 5 2.35 -4.30 -19.97
CA ILE A 5 3.39 -3.95 -18.98
C ILE A 5 3.97 -5.25 -18.41
N LYS A 6 5.30 -5.38 -18.45
CA LYS A 6 6.04 -6.53 -17.90
C LYS A 6 7.09 -6.08 -16.89
N ASN A 7 7.56 -7.00 -16.08
CA ASN A 7 8.52 -6.75 -15.01
C ASN A 7 7.98 -5.70 -14.00
N VAL A 8 6.70 -5.77 -13.69
CA VAL A 8 6.04 -4.88 -12.74
C VAL A 8 6.55 -5.15 -11.32
N ILE A 9 6.65 -4.10 -10.50
CA ILE A 9 6.87 -4.23 -9.06
C ILE A 9 5.61 -3.81 -8.35
N ASP A 10 4.98 -4.73 -7.63
CA ASP A 10 3.83 -4.44 -6.80
C ASP A 10 4.29 -3.98 -5.41
N PHE A 11 4.18 -2.68 -5.16
CA PHE A 11 4.64 -2.07 -3.92
C PHE A 11 3.68 -2.29 -2.73
N HIS A 12 2.40 -2.61 -2.99
CA HIS A 12 1.38 -2.67 -1.96
C HIS A 12 0.59 -3.98 -2.00
N VAL A 13 1.04 -4.94 -1.23
CA VAL A 13 0.41 -6.25 -1.11
C VAL A 13 0.32 -6.65 0.37
N HIS A 14 -0.69 -7.43 0.72
CA HIS A 14 -0.83 -8.06 2.03
C HIS A 14 -0.73 -9.57 1.88
N PHE A 15 0.29 -10.19 2.47
CA PHE A 15 0.39 -11.65 2.44
C PHE A 15 -0.77 -12.27 3.23
N PRO A 16 -1.56 -13.17 2.63
CA PRO A 16 -2.73 -13.76 3.26
C PRO A 16 -2.34 -14.81 4.32
N ALA A 17 -1.59 -14.41 5.34
CA ALA A 17 -1.19 -15.29 6.42
C ALA A 17 -2.39 -15.68 7.29
N LYS A 18 -2.32 -16.90 7.86
CA LYS A 18 -3.30 -17.32 8.86
C LYS A 18 -3.26 -16.37 10.05
N GLN A 19 -4.36 -15.67 10.27
CA GLN A 19 -4.50 -14.68 11.34
C GLN A 19 -5.47 -15.15 12.41
N GLU A 20 -5.20 -14.74 13.65
CA GLU A 20 -6.22 -14.85 14.70
C GLU A 20 -7.38 -13.91 14.40
N PRO A 21 -8.64 -14.34 14.67
CA PRO A 21 -9.81 -13.52 14.42
C PRO A 21 -9.71 -12.18 15.20
N ARG A 22 -9.82 -11.06 14.49
CA ARG A 22 -9.90 -9.75 15.14
C ARG A 22 -11.22 -9.65 15.89
N ARG A 23 -11.17 -9.50 17.21
CA ARG A 23 -12.34 -9.43 18.09
C ARG A 23 -12.98 -8.04 18.14
N ARG A 24 -13.14 -7.34 17.01
CA ARG A 24 -13.97 -6.14 17.02
C ARG A 24 -15.43 -6.59 17.10
N GLN A 25 -16.12 -6.24 18.17
CA GLN A 25 -17.57 -6.43 18.26
C GLN A 25 -18.25 -5.45 17.30
N VAL A 26 -18.81 -5.99 16.22
CA VAL A 26 -19.57 -5.21 15.24
C VAL A 26 -21.02 -5.68 15.33
N PRO A 27 -22.00 -4.75 15.40
CA PRO A 27 -23.42 -5.11 15.45
C PRO A 27 -23.82 -6.00 14.26
N PRO A 28 -24.71 -7.01 14.46
CA PRO A 28 -25.12 -7.92 13.38
C PRO A 28 -25.63 -7.22 12.12
N ALA A 29 -26.38 -6.13 12.27
CA ALA A 29 -26.87 -5.35 11.13
C ALA A 29 -25.73 -4.76 10.26
N ILE A 30 -24.62 -4.34 10.90
CA ILE A 30 -23.45 -3.86 10.18
C ILE A 30 -22.73 -5.02 9.49
N ILE A 31 -22.71 -6.20 10.09
CA ILE A 31 -22.11 -7.39 9.47
C ILE A 31 -22.87 -7.75 8.18
N GLU A 32 -24.18 -7.77 8.21
CA GLU A 32 -25.00 -8.06 7.02
C GLU A 32 -24.82 -6.98 5.94
N TYR A 33 -24.84 -5.72 6.32
CA TYR A 33 -24.55 -4.60 5.42
C TYR A 33 -23.15 -4.74 4.76
N GLN A 34 -22.14 -5.12 5.54
CA GLN A 34 -20.80 -5.38 5.00
C GLN A 34 -20.78 -6.51 3.98
N LYS A 35 -21.48 -7.62 4.27
CA LYS A 35 -21.56 -8.77 3.35
C LYS A 35 -22.19 -8.36 2.02
N GLU A 36 -23.33 -7.65 2.08
CA GLU A 36 -24.04 -7.20 0.88
C GLU A 36 -23.16 -6.29 0.01
N LEU A 37 -22.52 -5.27 0.60
CA LEU A 37 -21.69 -4.33 -0.16
C LEU A 37 -20.41 -4.99 -0.67
N ARG A 38 -19.81 -5.92 0.07
CA ARG A 38 -18.65 -6.69 -0.42
C ARG A 38 -19.02 -7.61 -1.57
N ALA A 39 -20.21 -8.20 -1.57
CA ALA A 39 -20.70 -8.98 -2.69
C ALA A 39 -20.84 -8.13 -3.96
N LYS A 40 -21.49 -6.96 -3.86
CA LYS A 40 -21.59 -5.99 -4.97
C LYS A 40 -20.21 -5.55 -5.48
N TRP A 41 -19.27 -5.29 -4.59
CA TRP A 41 -17.91 -4.93 -4.95
C TRP A 41 -17.19 -6.07 -5.70
N ARG A 42 -17.31 -7.33 -5.23
CA ARG A 42 -16.72 -8.48 -5.94
C ARG A 42 -17.32 -8.65 -7.34
N GLU A 43 -18.64 -8.50 -7.46
CA GLU A 43 -19.32 -8.54 -8.76
C GLU A 43 -18.79 -7.45 -9.71
N GLN A 44 -18.68 -6.21 -9.23
CA GLN A 44 -18.17 -5.07 -9.99
C GLN A 44 -16.75 -5.30 -10.53
N PHE A 45 -15.87 -5.87 -9.71
CA PHE A 45 -14.47 -6.11 -10.07
C PHE A 45 -14.23 -7.53 -10.59
N LYS A 46 -15.25 -8.37 -10.67
CA LYS A 46 -15.18 -9.77 -11.11
C LYS A 46 -14.20 -10.61 -10.28
N PHE A 47 -14.19 -10.39 -8.98
CA PHE A 47 -13.44 -11.19 -8.02
C PHE A 47 -14.28 -12.35 -7.47
N GLY A 48 -13.65 -13.50 -7.23
CA GLY A 48 -14.28 -14.63 -6.58
C GLY A 48 -14.56 -14.38 -5.10
N ASP A 49 -15.39 -15.24 -4.51
CA ASP A 49 -15.59 -15.24 -3.07
C ASP A 49 -14.31 -15.69 -2.35
N PRO A 50 -14.00 -15.12 -1.18
CA PRO A 50 -12.87 -15.56 -0.37
C PRO A 50 -13.03 -17.04 0.01
N GLU A 51 -11.90 -17.73 0.16
CA GLU A 51 -11.89 -19.11 0.64
C GLU A 51 -12.49 -19.21 2.05
N ALA A 52 -13.31 -20.24 2.27
CA ALA A 52 -13.95 -20.47 3.57
C ALA A 52 -12.94 -20.86 4.66
N GLU A 53 -11.87 -21.56 4.26
CA GLU A 53 -10.81 -22.00 5.14
C GLU A 53 -9.44 -21.57 4.61
N HIS A 54 -8.56 -21.20 5.53
CA HIS A 54 -7.18 -20.83 5.18
C HIS A 54 -6.35 -22.10 4.93
N PRO A 55 -5.76 -22.29 3.72
CA PRO A 55 -5.11 -23.54 3.34
C PRO A 55 -3.73 -23.76 3.98
N GLY A 56 -3.19 -22.76 4.67
CA GLY A 56 -1.85 -22.74 5.25
C GLY A 56 -0.94 -21.74 4.56
N ASP A 57 0.02 -21.19 5.33
CA ASP A 57 0.91 -20.14 4.83
C ASP A 57 1.81 -20.63 3.69
N ASP A 58 2.26 -21.90 3.74
CA ASP A 58 3.10 -22.50 2.67
C ASP A 58 2.33 -22.61 1.34
N VAL A 59 1.04 -22.92 1.39
CA VAL A 59 0.19 -22.97 0.18
C VAL A 59 0.04 -21.56 -0.40
N GLN A 60 -0.17 -20.56 0.45
CA GLN A 60 -0.29 -19.17 0.02
C GLN A 60 1.02 -18.64 -0.59
N GLU A 61 2.16 -19.05 -0.03
CA GLU A 61 3.48 -18.72 -0.59
C GLU A 61 3.65 -19.27 -2.01
N GLN A 62 3.31 -20.54 -2.24
CA GLN A 62 3.40 -21.16 -3.57
C GLN A 62 2.43 -20.53 -4.57
N ARG A 63 1.26 -20.09 -4.11
CA ARG A 63 0.30 -19.37 -4.95
C ARG A 63 0.86 -18.01 -5.36
N TRP A 64 1.46 -17.25 -4.44
CA TRP A 64 2.07 -15.96 -4.77
C TRP A 64 3.24 -16.09 -5.75
N LEU A 65 4.06 -17.13 -5.64
CA LEU A 65 5.12 -17.39 -6.61
C LEU A 65 4.56 -17.62 -8.02
N ARG A 66 3.44 -18.34 -8.12
CA ARG A 66 2.72 -18.55 -9.40
C ARG A 66 2.09 -17.25 -9.92
N GLU A 67 1.42 -16.49 -9.06
CA GLU A 67 0.87 -15.18 -9.44
C GLU A 67 1.93 -14.27 -10.05
N MET A 68 3.15 -14.29 -9.51
CA MET A 68 4.26 -13.51 -10.06
C MET A 68 4.66 -13.98 -11.46
N GLU A 69 4.72 -15.29 -11.68
CA GLU A 69 5.05 -15.87 -12.99
C GLU A 69 3.96 -15.60 -14.02
N ASP A 70 2.69 -15.83 -13.65
CA ASP A 70 1.54 -15.69 -14.54
C ASP A 70 1.25 -14.22 -14.94
N ASN A 71 1.69 -13.26 -14.13
CA ASN A 71 1.42 -11.83 -14.33
C ASN A 71 2.68 -10.97 -14.60
N ASP A 72 3.83 -11.58 -14.91
CA ASP A 72 5.09 -10.87 -15.19
C ASP A 72 5.50 -9.88 -14.06
N LEU A 73 5.25 -10.25 -12.79
CA LEU A 73 5.71 -9.48 -11.64
C LEU A 73 7.15 -9.84 -11.32
N GLN A 74 8.04 -8.86 -11.35
CA GLN A 74 9.43 -9.13 -10.96
C GLN A 74 9.65 -9.10 -9.45
N HIS A 75 8.84 -8.32 -8.71
CA HIS A 75 8.98 -8.16 -7.28
C HIS A 75 7.66 -7.80 -6.61
N VAL A 76 7.45 -8.27 -5.38
CA VAL A 76 6.29 -7.96 -4.55
C VAL A 76 6.75 -7.50 -3.18
N ASN A 77 6.20 -6.36 -2.72
CA ASN A 77 6.43 -5.87 -1.37
C ASN A 77 5.22 -6.14 -0.48
N PHE A 78 5.41 -7.00 0.52
CA PHE A 78 4.36 -7.30 1.50
C PHE A 78 4.36 -6.31 2.64
N LEU A 79 3.27 -5.58 2.81
CA LEU A 79 3.10 -4.60 3.89
C LEU A 79 2.66 -5.23 5.21
N THR A 80 2.02 -6.40 5.17
CA THR A 80 1.65 -7.21 6.33
C THR A 80 1.66 -8.68 5.98
N GLY A 81 1.83 -9.58 6.97
CA GLY A 81 1.89 -11.01 6.69
C GLY A 81 1.93 -11.88 7.95
N GLY A 82 0.98 -11.68 8.89
CA GLY A 82 0.87 -12.52 10.10
C GLY A 82 1.88 -12.19 11.20
N GLY A 83 2.45 -10.99 11.18
CA GLY A 83 3.45 -10.50 12.11
C GLY A 83 4.85 -10.41 11.49
N ASN A 84 5.75 -9.68 12.15
CA ASN A 84 7.08 -9.37 11.61
C ASN A 84 7.93 -10.62 11.38
N GLU A 85 7.92 -11.55 12.32
CA GLU A 85 8.73 -12.77 12.28
C GLU A 85 8.29 -13.70 11.12
N LYS A 86 6.99 -13.90 10.96
CA LYS A 86 6.45 -14.73 9.87
C LYS A 86 6.74 -14.11 8.51
N LEU A 87 6.51 -12.81 8.38
CA LEU A 87 6.78 -12.08 7.14
C LEU A 87 8.28 -12.11 6.80
N ALA A 88 9.15 -11.89 7.77
CA ALA A 88 10.59 -11.96 7.59
C ALA A 88 11.07 -13.34 7.15
N ALA A 89 10.49 -14.40 7.73
CA ALA A 89 10.80 -15.78 7.32
C ALA A 89 10.41 -16.05 5.86
N LEU A 90 9.26 -15.55 5.42
CA LEU A 90 8.81 -15.60 4.01
C LEU A 90 9.80 -14.87 3.09
N VAL A 91 10.10 -13.61 3.40
CA VAL A 91 11.02 -12.77 2.61
C VAL A 91 12.41 -13.41 2.51
N LYS A 92 12.91 -13.97 3.62
CA LYS A 92 14.22 -14.62 3.64
C LYS A 92 14.32 -15.86 2.74
N ARG A 93 13.20 -16.56 2.48
CA ARG A 93 13.16 -17.68 1.53
C ARG A 93 13.23 -17.22 0.06
N HIS A 94 12.75 -16.01 -0.23
CA HIS A 94 12.65 -15.48 -1.61
C HIS A 94 13.15 -14.02 -1.71
N PRO A 95 14.40 -13.74 -1.34
CA PRO A 95 14.90 -12.36 -1.23
C PRO A 95 14.95 -11.60 -2.57
N ASP A 96 15.01 -12.34 -3.69
CA ASP A 96 15.00 -11.75 -5.02
C ASP A 96 13.58 -11.44 -5.53
N LYS A 97 12.55 -11.98 -4.88
CA LYS A 97 11.15 -11.84 -5.29
C LYS A 97 10.32 -11.02 -4.30
N PHE A 98 10.67 -11.07 -3.01
CA PHE A 98 9.87 -10.48 -1.94
C PHE A 98 10.67 -9.52 -1.08
N THR A 99 10.04 -8.41 -0.74
CA THR A 99 10.39 -7.56 0.40
C THR A 99 9.21 -7.52 1.37
N GLY A 100 9.45 -7.06 2.58
CA GLY A 100 8.40 -6.94 3.60
C GLY A 100 8.62 -5.75 4.50
N PHE A 101 7.54 -5.17 5.00
CA PHE A 101 7.58 -4.04 5.94
C PHE A 101 7.29 -4.51 7.35
N ALA A 102 7.95 -3.88 8.32
CA ALA A 102 7.61 -4.03 9.72
C ALA A 102 6.21 -3.46 9.97
N HIS A 103 5.41 -4.17 10.76
CA HIS A 103 4.05 -3.81 11.07
C HIS A 103 3.74 -4.08 12.54
N HIS A 104 3.68 -3.03 13.33
CA HIS A 104 3.31 -3.04 14.74
C HIS A 104 2.73 -1.69 15.14
N ASP A 105 2.06 -1.59 16.29
CA ASP A 105 1.42 -0.34 16.72
C ASP A 105 2.48 0.72 17.07
N LEU A 106 2.55 1.76 16.24
CA LEU A 106 3.44 2.91 16.42
C LEU A 106 3.15 3.69 17.72
N SER A 107 1.92 3.64 18.21
CA SER A 107 1.51 4.38 19.41
C SER A 107 1.93 3.70 20.71
N GLN A 108 2.40 2.46 20.65
CA GLN A 108 2.82 1.71 21.84
C GLN A 108 4.25 2.05 22.26
N ASP A 109 4.52 1.92 23.54
CA ASP A 109 5.88 2.03 24.07
C ASP A 109 6.78 0.95 23.46
N GLY A 110 8.05 1.31 23.23
CA GLY A 110 9.01 0.40 22.59
C GLY A 110 8.82 0.25 21.06
N ALA A 111 8.04 1.13 20.40
CA ALA A 111 7.83 1.04 18.96
C ALA A 111 9.13 1.24 18.16
N ALA A 112 10.04 2.10 18.61
CA ALA A 112 11.33 2.32 17.97
C ALA A 112 12.24 1.08 18.06
N GLU A 113 12.31 0.46 19.23
CA GLU A 113 13.08 -0.76 19.48
C GLU A 113 12.53 -1.94 18.66
N LYS A 114 11.19 -2.06 18.57
CA LYS A 114 10.56 -3.08 17.73
C LYS A 114 10.86 -2.86 16.24
N LEU A 115 10.89 -1.60 15.80
CA LEU A 115 11.28 -1.27 14.42
C LEU A 115 12.75 -1.65 14.18
N GLN A 116 13.64 -1.25 15.08
CA GLN A 116 15.06 -1.58 14.97
C GLN A 116 15.26 -3.09 14.89
N TYR A 117 14.67 -3.87 15.77
CA TYR A 117 14.71 -5.34 15.73
C TYR A 117 14.20 -5.89 14.38
N ALA A 118 13.07 -5.37 13.90
CA ALA A 118 12.47 -5.82 12.64
C ALA A 118 13.38 -5.55 11.42
N ILE A 119 14.12 -4.45 11.43
CA ILE A 119 15.04 -4.09 10.34
C ILE A 119 16.38 -4.82 10.47
N GLU A 120 17.00 -4.78 11.65
CA GLU A 120 18.39 -5.25 11.85
C GLU A 120 18.48 -6.75 12.02
N GLU A 121 17.58 -7.36 12.78
CA GLU A 121 17.61 -8.80 13.07
C GLU A 121 16.72 -9.62 12.11
N LEU A 122 15.53 -9.08 11.77
CA LEU A 122 14.61 -9.80 10.90
C LEU A 122 14.83 -9.48 9.41
N GLY A 123 15.49 -8.38 9.06
CA GLY A 123 15.80 -8.00 7.68
C GLY A 123 14.59 -7.44 6.90
N LEU A 124 13.61 -6.84 7.57
CA LEU A 124 12.53 -6.16 6.91
C LEU A 124 12.99 -4.81 6.32
N HIS A 125 12.24 -4.26 5.34
CA HIS A 125 12.74 -3.22 4.42
C HIS A 125 12.12 -1.84 4.62
N GLY A 126 11.14 -1.70 5.52
CA GLY A 126 10.40 -0.47 5.75
C GLY A 126 9.37 -0.64 6.85
N TYR A 127 8.45 0.31 6.94
CA TYR A 127 7.43 0.30 7.97
C TYR A 127 6.03 0.59 7.42
N LYS A 128 5.01 -0.08 7.98
CA LYS A 128 3.59 0.07 7.66
C LYS A 128 2.75 0.34 8.89
N TRP A 129 1.89 1.39 8.83
CA TRP A 129 0.86 1.60 9.84
C TRP A 129 -0.41 2.25 9.27
N PHE A 130 -1.36 2.55 10.16
CA PHE A 130 -2.67 3.12 9.83
C PHE A 130 -2.94 4.34 10.71
N GLY A 131 -3.17 5.51 10.09
CA GLY A 131 -3.56 6.73 10.79
C GLY A 131 -4.81 6.54 11.66
N PRO A 132 -5.90 5.92 11.13
CA PRO A 132 -7.11 5.65 11.92
C PRO A 132 -6.95 4.64 13.07
N LEU A 133 -5.74 4.19 13.36
CA LEU A 133 -5.43 3.34 14.53
C LEU A 133 -4.45 4.01 15.50
N MET A 134 -4.03 5.24 15.25
CA MET A 134 -3.14 6.00 16.12
C MET A 134 -3.87 6.42 17.40
N THR A 135 -3.20 6.29 18.53
CA THR A 135 -3.72 6.76 19.84
C THR A 135 -2.99 8.01 20.34
N LYS A 136 -1.97 8.46 19.62
CA LYS A 136 -1.21 9.70 19.89
C LYS A 136 -0.84 10.41 18.58
N SER A 137 -0.51 11.70 18.65
CA SER A 137 -0.09 12.47 17.47
C SER A 137 1.17 11.90 16.85
N PHE A 138 1.30 11.98 15.51
CA PHE A 138 2.49 11.54 14.78
C PHE A 138 3.74 12.35 15.14
N ASP A 139 3.59 13.62 15.54
CA ASP A 139 4.65 14.51 16.01
C ASP A 139 4.86 14.47 17.53
N ALA A 140 4.26 13.49 18.24
CA ALA A 140 4.47 13.32 19.67
C ALA A 140 5.98 13.11 19.96
N PRO A 141 6.54 13.77 21.00
CA PRO A 141 7.97 13.68 21.31
C PRO A 141 8.50 12.26 21.49
N GLU A 142 7.67 11.36 21.98
CA GLU A 142 7.98 9.95 22.20
C GLU A 142 8.23 9.19 20.91
N LEU A 143 7.71 9.69 19.77
CA LEU A 143 7.92 9.08 18.46
C LEU A 143 9.18 9.59 17.75
N LYS A 144 9.87 10.58 18.30
CA LYS A 144 11.09 11.11 17.71
C LYS A 144 12.18 10.05 17.47
N PRO A 145 12.48 9.12 18.40
CA PRO A 145 13.44 8.05 18.13
C PRO A 145 13.04 7.16 16.96
N PHE A 146 11.75 6.88 16.79
CA PHE A 146 11.21 6.09 15.69
C PHE A 146 11.44 6.78 14.33
N TRP A 147 11.07 8.05 14.22
CA TRP A 147 11.25 8.82 12.98
C TRP A 147 12.73 9.04 12.65
N THR A 148 13.56 9.32 13.66
CA THR A 148 15.02 9.47 13.49
C THR A 148 15.63 8.18 12.94
N TYR A 149 15.25 7.01 13.48
CA TYR A 149 15.73 5.73 12.99
C TYR A 149 15.41 5.48 11.50
N LEU A 150 14.17 5.78 11.09
CA LEU A 150 13.76 5.67 9.68
C LEU A 150 14.54 6.64 8.78
N ALA A 151 14.71 7.90 9.23
CA ALA A 151 15.40 8.93 8.47
C ALA A 151 16.89 8.63 8.27
N ASP A 152 17.61 8.25 9.33
CA ASP A 152 19.05 7.93 9.28
C ASP A 152 19.34 6.79 8.28
N ARG A 153 18.42 5.87 8.13
CA ARG A 153 18.51 4.73 7.21
C ARG A 153 17.78 4.93 5.89
N LYS A 154 17.09 6.06 5.72
CA LYS A 154 16.25 6.38 4.54
C LYS A 154 15.31 5.22 4.21
N LEU A 155 14.64 4.69 5.24
CA LEU A 155 13.72 3.57 5.09
C LEU A 155 12.33 4.08 4.70
N PRO A 156 11.63 3.41 3.77
CA PRO A 156 10.27 3.80 3.40
C PRO A 156 9.28 3.58 4.54
N CYS A 157 8.32 4.50 4.62
CA CYS A 157 7.24 4.44 5.57
C CYS A 157 5.91 4.59 4.84
N LEU A 158 5.06 3.55 4.86
CA LEU A 158 3.73 3.61 4.29
C LEU A 158 2.69 3.74 5.41
N ILE A 159 1.90 4.80 5.37
CA ILE A 159 0.82 5.03 6.34
C ILE A 159 -0.50 5.21 5.59
N HIS A 160 -1.45 4.32 5.91
CA HIS A 160 -2.80 4.43 5.40
C HIS A 160 -3.54 5.56 6.11
N PHE A 161 -4.10 6.48 5.35
CA PHE A 161 -5.03 7.50 5.80
C PHE A 161 -6.38 7.33 5.11
N GLY A 162 -7.35 8.16 5.51
CA GLY A 162 -8.70 8.05 5.00
C GLY A 162 -9.48 6.89 5.61
N VAL A 163 -10.59 6.54 4.96
CA VAL A 163 -11.47 5.49 5.43
C VAL A 163 -10.73 4.16 5.51
N LEU A 164 -10.73 3.53 6.68
CA LEU A 164 -10.03 2.26 6.91
C LEU A 164 -11.02 1.10 6.93
N GLY A 165 -10.81 0.17 6.01
CA GLY A 165 -11.67 -1.00 5.81
C GLY A 165 -12.84 -0.71 4.88
N GLY A 166 -13.61 -1.76 4.57
CA GLY A 166 -14.80 -1.65 3.75
C GLY A 166 -15.99 -1.07 4.52
N PRO A 167 -17.22 -1.31 4.05
CA PRO A 167 -18.44 -0.87 4.69
C PRO A 167 -18.44 -1.19 6.19
N GLY A 168 -18.83 -0.23 7.03
CA GLY A 168 -18.72 -0.35 8.48
C GLY A 168 -17.31 -0.18 9.05
N GLY A 169 -16.36 0.26 8.23
CA GLY A 169 -15.01 0.60 8.63
C GLY A 169 -14.90 1.86 9.51
N ILE A 170 -13.66 2.30 9.77
CA ILE A 170 -13.40 3.51 10.53
C ILE A 170 -13.48 4.70 9.58
N VAL A 171 -14.41 5.62 9.83
CA VAL A 171 -14.68 6.82 9.01
C VAL A 171 -14.48 8.12 9.77
N ASP A 172 -14.38 8.04 11.10
CA ASP A 172 -14.22 9.18 12.00
C ASP A 172 -13.10 8.87 12.99
N HIS A 173 -11.98 9.56 12.85
CA HIS A 173 -10.82 9.41 13.73
C HIS A 173 -9.94 10.66 13.66
N PRO A 174 -9.35 11.14 14.78
CA PRO A 174 -8.50 12.35 14.81
C PRO A 174 -7.32 12.29 13.82
N TYR A 175 -6.78 11.11 13.56
CA TYR A 175 -5.62 10.91 12.67
C TYR A 175 -5.98 10.26 11.33
N ILE A 176 -7.23 10.45 10.87
CA ILE A 176 -7.69 9.94 9.57
C ILE A 176 -7.21 10.79 8.40
N ASN A 177 -6.92 12.07 8.64
CA ASN A 177 -6.52 13.04 7.62
C ASN A 177 -4.99 13.02 7.45
N PRO A 178 -4.45 12.87 6.22
CA PRO A 178 -3.00 12.85 5.97
C PRO A 178 -2.28 14.14 6.38
N LEU A 179 -2.96 15.28 6.48
CA LEU A 179 -2.36 16.53 6.96
C LEU A 179 -1.86 16.46 8.41
N THR A 180 -2.33 15.49 9.19
CA THR A 180 -1.78 15.23 10.54
C THR A 180 -0.30 14.81 10.51
N MET A 181 0.23 14.42 9.35
CA MET A 181 1.65 14.11 9.12
C MET A 181 2.49 15.32 8.68
N ALA A 182 1.90 16.50 8.48
CA ALA A 182 2.59 17.62 7.83
C ALA A 182 3.91 17.99 8.50
N ARG A 183 3.96 18.05 9.83
CA ARG A 183 5.19 18.35 10.57
C ARG A 183 6.23 17.24 10.41
N VAL A 184 5.80 15.98 10.52
CA VAL A 184 6.71 14.82 10.43
C VAL A 184 7.33 14.71 9.05
N VAL A 185 6.56 14.85 7.96
CA VAL A 185 7.12 14.75 6.61
C VAL A 185 8.07 15.88 6.28
N GLN A 186 7.87 17.07 6.87
CA GLN A 186 8.76 18.23 6.69
C GLN A 186 10.03 18.14 7.55
N GLU A 187 9.94 17.58 8.76
CA GLU A 187 11.09 17.41 9.65
C GLU A 187 11.99 16.25 9.16
N TYR A 188 11.40 15.17 8.68
CA TYR A 188 12.13 13.95 8.28
C TYR A 188 12.13 13.75 6.75
N VAL A 189 12.71 14.70 6.03
CA VAL A 189 12.72 14.74 4.55
C VAL A 189 13.43 13.56 3.88
N ASP A 190 14.28 12.86 4.60
CA ASP A 190 15.00 11.67 4.11
C ASP A 190 14.15 10.40 4.12
N ILE A 191 12.97 10.38 4.78
CA ILE A 191 12.06 9.26 4.77
C ILE A 191 11.19 9.31 3.51
N PRO A 192 11.20 8.29 2.63
CA PRO A 192 10.20 8.16 1.57
C PRO A 192 8.85 7.78 2.19
N PHE A 193 7.98 8.76 2.43
CA PHE A 193 6.62 8.48 2.88
C PHE A 193 5.74 8.10 1.69
N VAL A 194 4.98 7.00 1.81
CA VAL A 194 4.04 6.55 0.80
C VAL A 194 2.62 6.54 1.38
N PHE A 195 1.70 7.21 0.71
CA PHE A 195 0.31 7.32 1.12
C PHE A 195 -0.57 6.56 0.11
N PRO A 196 -1.19 5.46 0.53
CA PRO A 196 -1.91 4.57 -0.38
C PRO A 196 -3.30 5.06 -0.76
N HIS A 197 -3.85 4.43 -1.82
CA HIS A 197 -5.22 4.60 -2.28
C HIS A 197 -5.58 6.06 -2.60
N PHE A 198 -4.59 6.85 -3.06
CA PHE A 198 -4.77 8.29 -3.25
C PHE A 198 -5.42 8.99 -2.05
N GLY A 199 -5.14 8.50 -0.81
CA GLY A 199 -5.64 9.06 0.44
C GLY A 199 -7.04 8.61 0.85
N ALA A 200 -7.66 7.64 0.15
CA ALA A 200 -8.92 6.97 0.53
C ALA A 200 -10.01 7.93 1.02
N GLY A 201 -10.34 8.94 0.22
CA GLY A 201 -11.35 9.97 0.50
C GLY A 201 -10.80 11.32 0.98
N TYR A 202 -9.49 11.40 1.29
CA TYR A 202 -8.77 12.64 1.67
C TYR A 202 -7.80 13.06 0.56
N TRP A 203 -8.26 13.00 -0.67
CA TRP A 203 -7.46 13.24 -1.86
C TRP A 203 -6.88 14.64 -1.94
N GLN A 204 -7.71 15.65 -1.67
CA GLN A 204 -7.28 17.04 -1.71
C GLN A 204 -6.22 17.34 -0.64
N GLU A 205 -6.40 16.84 0.57
CA GLU A 205 -5.46 16.98 1.67
C GLU A 205 -4.13 16.27 1.38
N LEU A 206 -4.21 15.10 0.74
CA LEU A 206 -2.99 14.40 0.30
C LEU A 206 -2.24 15.18 -0.76
N LEU A 207 -2.92 15.79 -1.73
CA LEU A 207 -2.27 16.66 -2.72
C LEU A 207 -1.61 17.88 -2.07
N HIS A 208 -2.25 18.52 -1.08
CA HIS A 208 -1.66 19.62 -0.33
C HIS A 208 -0.38 19.17 0.38
N LEU A 209 -0.42 18.02 1.06
CA LEU A 209 0.74 17.46 1.74
C LEU A 209 1.86 17.14 0.76
N ALA A 210 1.56 16.47 -0.35
CA ALA A 210 2.52 16.07 -1.36
C ALA A 210 3.12 17.26 -2.12
N TRP A 211 2.36 18.33 -2.31
CA TRP A 211 2.83 19.58 -2.90
C TRP A 211 3.81 20.29 -1.96
N SER A 212 3.57 20.23 -0.65
CA SER A 212 4.41 20.92 0.36
C SER A 212 5.69 20.16 0.73
N SER A 213 5.84 18.89 0.35
CA SER A 213 6.92 18.02 0.84
C SER A 213 7.41 17.05 -0.24
N PRO A 214 8.70 17.09 -0.62
CA PRO A 214 9.25 16.34 -1.76
C PRO A 214 9.36 14.82 -1.52
N ASN A 215 9.34 14.39 -0.28
CA ASN A 215 9.44 12.98 0.15
C ASN A 215 8.09 12.28 0.29
N VAL A 216 6.99 12.96 -0.02
CA VAL A 216 5.65 12.38 -0.05
C VAL A 216 5.38 11.77 -1.42
N HIS A 217 5.09 10.47 -1.41
CA HIS A 217 4.72 9.66 -2.58
C HIS A 217 3.26 9.23 -2.45
N VAL A 218 2.61 8.97 -3.57
CA VAL A 218 1.26 8.42 -3.61
C VAL A 218 1.26 7.04 -4.26
N ASP A 219 0.42 6.18 -3.77
CA ASP A 219 0.20 4.84 -4.30
C ASP A 219 -1.25 4.73 -4.78
N GLY A 220 -1.42 4.23 -6.00
CA GLY A 220 -2.71 4.10 -6.67
C GLY A 220 -3.48 2.83 -6.33
N SER A 221 -3.04 2.06 -5.33
CA SER A 221 -3.54 0.71 -5.03
C SER A 221 -5.03 0.63 -4.68
N GLY A 222 -5.57 -0.58 -4.80
CA GLY A 222 -6.95 -0.89 -4.45
C GLY A 222 -7.98 -0.45 -5.48
N SER A 223 -9.26 -0.57 -5.12
CA SER A 223 -10.38 -0.24 -6.01
C SER A 223 -10.59 1.25 -6.23
N ASN A 224 -10.12 2.07 -5.33
CA ASN A 224 -10.41 3.51 -5.27
C ASN A 224 -11.93 3.84 -5.33
N ASP A 225 -12.77 2.95 -4.85
CA ASP A 225 -14.23 3.09 -4.86
C ASP A 225 -14.74 4.30 -4.07
N TRP A 226 -13.91 4.84 -3.18
CA TRP A 226 -14.17 6.07 -2.44
C TRP A 226 -14.41 7.30 -3.36
N ILE A 227 -14.00 7.24 -4.61
CA ILE A 227 -14.27 8.28 -5.63
C ILE A 227 -15.76 8.61 -5.70
N ARG A 228 -16.64 7.61 -5.52
CA ARG A 228 -18.10 7.77 -5.55
C ARG A 228 -18.65 8.70 -4.45
N TRP A 229 -17.90 8.90 -3.37
CA TRP A 229 -18.33 9.74 -2.24
C TRP A 229 -17.94 11.21 -2.41
N MET A 230 -17.12 11.50 -3.41
CA MET A 230 -16.68 12.88 -3.64
C MET A 230 -17.86 13.74 -4.10
N PRO A 231 -17.99 14.97 -3.59
CA PRO A 231 -19.11 15.87 -3.96
C PRO A 231 -19.00 16.42 -5.38
N TYR A 232 -17.99 16.02 -6.12
CA TYR A 232 -17.75 16.38 -7.52
C TYR A 232 -17.38 15.12 -8.31
N HIS A 233 -17.59 15.17 -9.64
CA HIS A 233 -17.21 14.05 -10.50
C HIS A 233 -15.70 13.82 -10.47
N LEU A 234 -15.30 12.59 -10.21
CA LEU A 234 -13.90 12.17 -10.14
C LEU A 234 -13.79 10.74 -10.68
N THR A 235 -12.75 10.48 -11.48
CA THR A 235 -12.41 9.17 -12.02
C THR A 235 -11.01 8.77 -11.59
N LEU A 236 -10.64 7.49 -11.74
CA LEU A 236 -9.25 7.05 -11.53
C LEU A 236 -8.29 7.81 -12.45
N GLN A 237 -8.70 8.08 -13.68
CA GLN A 237 -7.92 8.86 -14.63
C GLN A 237 -7.66 10.29 -14.12
N ASP A 238 -8.65 10.93 -13.49
CA ASP A 238 -8.47 12.26 -12.89
C ASP A 238 -7.50 12.22 -11.70
N LEU A 239 -7.52 11.15 -10.90
CA LEU A 239 -6.56 10.97 -9.80
C LEU A 239 -5.12 10.91 -10.33
N PHE A 240 -4.87 10.05 -11.34
CA PHE A 240 -3.54 9.96 -11.95
C PHE A 240 -3.12 11.27 -12.59
N LYS A 241 -4.02 11.94 -13.34
CA LYS A 241 -3.74 13.23 -13.97
C LYS A 241 -3.33 14.28 -12.94
N LYS A 242 -4.11 14.44 -11.88
CA LYS A 242 -3.82 15.44 -10.83
C LYS A 242 -2.55 15.10 -10.03
N ALA A 243 -2.30 13.83 -9.74
CA ALA A 243 -1.05 13.41 -9.13
C ALA A 243 0.14 13.72 -10.06
N TYR A 244 0.05 13.32 -11.31
CA TYR A 244 1.11 13.53 -12.31
C TYR A 244 1.45 15.02 -12.50
N GLU A 245 0.42 15.87 -12.64
CA GLU A 245 0.58 17.32 -12.80
C GLU A 245 1.13 17.99 -11.53
N THR A 246 0.78 17.49 -10.34
CA THR A 246 1.15 18.13 -9.06
C THR A 246 2.53 17.71 -8.56
N ILE A 247 2.83 16.41 -8.61
CA ILE A 247 4.03 15.85 -7.98
C ILE A 247 4.98 15.15 -8.95
N GLY A 248 4.54 14.95 -10.19
CA GLY A 248 5.31 14.28 -11.23
C GLY A 248 5.42 12.77 -11.08
N PRO A 249 5.91 12.08 -12.13
CA PRO A 249 5.93 10.61 -12.20
C PRO A 249 6.81 9.94 -11.16
N LYS A 250 7.86 10.60 -10.67
CA LYS A 250 8.83 10.03 -9.71
C LYS A 250 8.28 9.77 -8.32
N ARG A 251 7.08 10.28 -8.03
CA ARG A 251 6.44 10.17 -6.72
C ARG A 251 5.10 9.41 -6.76
N ILE A 252 4.80 8.74 -7.87
CA ILE A 252 3.63 7.87 -8.02
C ILE A 252 4.14 6.43 -8.06
N VAL A 253 3.52 5.54 -7.29
CA VAL A 253 3.92 4.14 -7.16
C VAL A 253 2.73 3.24 -7.47
N PHE A 254 2.97 2.18 -8.23
CA PHE A 254 1.96 1.14 -8.44
C PHE A 254 1.84 0.24 -7.22
N GLY A 255 0.61 -0.11 -6.88
CA GLY A 255 0.25 -1.15 -5.94
C GLY A 255 -1.09 -1.77 -6.29
N SER A 256 -1.30 -3.03 -5.94
CA SER A 256 -2.57 -3.74 -6.18
C SER A 256 -3.50 -3.78 -4.98
N ASP A 257 -2.99 -3.69 -3.76
CA ASP A 257 -3.73 -3.98 -2.51
C ASP A 257 -4.29 -5.41 -2.47
N SER A 258 -3.59 -6.35 -3.10
CA SER A 258 -3.94 -7.76 -3.07
C SER A 258 -3.78 -8.32 -1.67
N SER A 259 -4.72 -9.14 -1.18
CA SER A 259 -4.72 -9.57 0.22
C SER A 259 -5.26 -10.97 0.49
N ASP A 260 -5.91 -11.60 -0.47
CA ASP A 260 -6.60 -12.89 -0.26
C ASP A 260 -6.70 -13.71 -1.56
N PHE A 261 -6.92 -15.01 -1.42
CA PHE A 261 -7.26 -15.90 -2.51
C PHE A 261 -8.76 -16.29 -2.43
N PRO A 262 -9.40 -16.58 -3.58
CA PRO A 262 -8.81 -16.82 -4.91
C PRO A 262 -8.51 -15.54 -5.72
N ARG A 263 -8.68 -14.34 -5.17
CA ARG A 263 -8.39 -13.11 -5.89
C ARG A 263 -6.93 -13.05 -6.37
N GLY A 264 -5.97 -13.48 -5.53
CA GLY A 264 -4.55 -13.44 -5.84
C GLY A 264 -4.07 -12.04 -6.19
N PHE A 265 -3.22 -11.91 -7.18
CA PHE A 265 -2.83 -10.63 -7.74
C PHE A 265 -4.02 -9.96 -8.44
N ALA A 266 -4.41 -8.79 -7.95
CA ALA A 266 -5.56 -8.05 -8.50
C ALA A 266 -5.18 -7.38 -9.84
N LYS A 267 -4.89 -8.20 -10.86
CA LYS A 267 -4.48 -7.75 -12.20
C LYS A 267 -5.42 -6.68 -12.77
N ARG A 268 -6.70 -6.76 -12.47
CA ARG A 268 -7.66 -5.75 -12.90
C ARG A 268 -7.31 -4.33 -12.43
N TYR A 269 -6.69 -4.19 -11.26
CA TYR A 269 -6.24 -2.88 -10.79
C TYR A 269 -5.00 -2.39 -11.54
N LEU A 270 -4.10 -3.30 -11.93
CA LEU A 270 -3.01 -2.96 -12.85
C LEU A 270 -3.57 -2.44 -14.18
N ASP A 271 -4.49 -3.20 -14.80
CA ASP A 271 -5.08 -2.85 -16.10
C ASP A 271 -5.80 -1.48 -16.03
N LEU A 272 -6.51 -1.17 -14.94
CA LEU A 272 -7.20 0.11 -14.76
C LEU A 272 -6.23 1.27 -14.55
N GLN A 273 -5.16 1.09 -13.78
CA GLN A 273 -4.14 2.12 -13.54
C GLN A 273 -3.32 2.38 -14.81
N GLU A 274 -2.96 1.32 -15.54
CA GLU A 274 -2.31 1.41 -16.84
C GLU A 274 -3.17 2.22 -17.84
N ALA A 275 -4.44 1.83 -17.98
CA ALA A 275 -5.36 2.53 -18.87
C ALA A 275 -5.52 4.00 -18.47
N ALA A 276 -5.57 4.32 -17.17
CA ALA A 276 -5.65 5.69 -16.68
C ALA A 276 -4.42 6.51 -17.10
N CYS A 277 -3.20 5.98 -16.89
CA CYS A 277 -1.96 6.64 -17.29
C CYS A 277 -1.89 6.84 -18.81
N HIS A 278 -2.23 5.82 -19.58
CA HIS A 278 -2.25 5.89 -21.02
C HIS A 278 -3.22 6.96 -21.54
N ASN A 279 -4.46 6.97 -21.02
CA ASN A 279 -5.52 7.90 -21.48
C ASN A 279 -5.20 9.38 -21.20
N ILE A 280 -4.36 9.66 -20.21
CA ILE A 280 -3.89 11.03 -19.95
C ILE A 280 -2.56 11.35 -20.66
N GLY A 281 -2.04 10.43 -21.47
CA GLY A 281 -0.83 10.64 -22.27
C GLY A 281 0.47 10.59 -21.49
N VAL A 282 0.54 9.79 -20.40
CA VAL A 282 1.81 9.56 -19.67
C VAL A 282 2.81 8.90 -20.62
N PRO A 283 4.03 9.45 -20.81
CA PRO A 283 5.07 8.83 -21.62
C PRO A 283 5.52 7.47 -21.11
N LYS A 284 6.02 6.61 -21.99
CA LYS A 284 6.50 5.25 -21.64
C LYS A 284 7.53 5.25 -20.52
N GLU A 285 8.47 6.16 -20.57
CA GLU A 285 9.53 6.32 -19.56
C GLU A 285 8.95 6.62 -18.18
N ASP A 286 7.92 7.44 -18.11
CA ASP A 286 7.23 7.78 -16.87
C ASP A 286 6.34 6.63 -16.38
N MET A 287 5.71 5.89 -17.29
CA MET A 287 5.01 4.65 -16.93
C MET A 287 5.98 3.62 -16.35
N GLN A 288 7.18 3.48 -16.91
CA GLN A 288 8.22 2.60 -16.36
C GLN A 288 8.58 2.98 -14.91
N LEU A 289 8.63 4.28 -14.61
CA LEU A 289 8.86 4.76 -13.23
C LEU A 289 7.68 4.38 -12.32
N ILE A 290 6.44 4.65 -12.75
CA ILE A 290 5.22 4.43 -11.95
C ILE A 290 5.02 2.93 -11.64
N PHE A 291 5.18 2.06 -12.64
CA PHE A 291 4.87 0.63 -12.52
C PHE A 291 6.04 -0.23 -12.00
N GLY A 292 7.18 0.38 -11.62
CA GLY A 292 8.26 -0.38 -10.99
C GLY A 292 9.50 0.42 -10.62
N GLY A 293 9.96 1.36 -11.45
CA GLY A 293 11.20 2.11 -11.20
C GLY A 293 11.21 2.86 -9.87
N ASN A 294 10.09 3.49 -9.49
CA ASN A 294 9.97 4.18 -8.20
C ASN A 294 9.98 3.20 -7.04
N ALA A 295 9.23 2.10 -7.15
CA ALA A 295 9.22 1.03 -6.14
C ALA A 295 10.63 0.44 -5.95
N ALA A 296 11.34 0.13 -7.05
CA ALA A 296 12.71 -0.36 -6.99
C ALA A 296 13.66 0.60 -6.26
N ARG A 297 13.55 1.90 -6.55
CA ARG A 297 14.34 2.95 -5.91
C ARG A 297 14.03 3.09 -4.42
N ILE A 298 12.75 3.10 -4.05
CA ILE A 298 12.27 3.25 -2.66
C ILE A 298 12.67 2.03 -1.83
N LEU A 299 12.50 0.82 -2.37
CA LEU A 299 12.86 -0.44 -1.72
C LEU A 299 14.36 -0.76 -1.80
N LYS A 300 15.15 0.05 -2.52
CA LYS A 300 16.60 -0.15 -2.74
C LYS A 300 16.91 -1.54 -3.30
N LEU A 301 16.10 -2.00 -4.25
CA LEU A 301 16.29 -3.32 -4.86
C LEU A 301 17.62 -3.40 -5.59
N LYS A 302 18.30 -4.52 -5.45
CA LYS A 302 19.54 -4.80 -6.20
C LYS A 302 19.17 -5.36 -7.57
N HIS A 303 19.68 -4.71 -8.62
CA HIS A 303 19.53 -5.18 -10.01
C HIS A 303 18.08 -5.40 -10.48
N PRO A 304 17.15 -4.46 -10.27
CA PRO A 304 15.80 -4.60 -10.79
C PRO A 304 15.83 -4.58 -12.31
N LYS A 305 14.99 -5.41 -12.94
CA LYS A 305 14.77 -5.35 -14.40
C LYS A 305 14.00 -4.07 -14.71
N SER A 306 14.28 -3.48 -15.87
CA SER A 306 13.46 -2.38 -16.35
C SER A 306 12.03 -2.85 -16.63
N VAL A 307 11.07 -2.03 -16.26
CA VAL A 307 9.66 -2.25 -16.63
C VAL A 307 9.54 -2.06 -18.14
N ILE A 308 8.86 -2.98 -18.80
CA ILE A 308 8.63 -2.93 -20.25
C ILE A 308 7.21 -2.43 -20.47
N VAL A 309 7.05 -1.46 -21.36
CA VAL A 309 5.76 -0.91 -21.81
C VAL A 309 5.71 -1.08 -23.34
N GLU A 310 4.92 -2.03 -23.84
CA GLU A 310 4.77 -2.36 -25.25
C GLU A 310 3.42 -1.95 -25.80
#